data_1facc7017e7b6d77cb274519771c07c4
#
_entry.id   1facc7017e7b6d77cb274519771c07c4
#
_cell.length_a   1.000
_cell.length_b   1.000
_cell.length_c   1.000
_cell.angle_alpha   90.00
_cell.angle_beta   90.00
_cell.angle_gamma   90.00
#
_symmetry.space_group_name_H-M   'P 1'
#
loop_
_entity.id
_entity.type
_entity.pdbx_description
1 polymer ?
#
loop_
_entity_poly.entity_id
_entity_poly.type
_entity_poly.pdbx_seq_one_letter_code
_entity_poly.pdbx_strand_id
1 'polypeptide(L)'
;MKNLFDVKGKVIVITGGAGILGRGMAEYMAEQGCKVVILDRMDTGVALVEELKAKGTEALYLNTDVLNKEVLEQNAADIVAAFGQIDILVNAAGGNMPGATIGPDQTIFDLQIDAFRKVVDLNLFGTVLPCMVFGKIMVDKKQGSIINISSESAIRPLTRVVGYGSSKAAVTNFTKFLATEMATKFSEKIRVNAMAPGFFLTEQNRALMTNPDGTPTPRG
;
A
#
# COMPACT_ATOMS: atom_id res chain seq x y z
N MET A 1 -29.68 -2.25 -13.76
CA MET A 1 -28.56 -1.30 -13.96
C MET A 1 -27.27 -2.04 -13.64
N LYS A 2 -26.20 -1.86 -14.43
CA LYS A 2 -24.90 -2.46 -14.13
C LYS A 2 -24.31 -1.74 -12.91
N ASN A 3 -23.97 -2.49 -11.86
CA ASN A 3 -23.34 -1.92 -10.68
C ASN A 3 -21.91 -1.47 -11.05
N LEU A 4 -21.64 -0.18 -11.04
CA LEU A 4 -20.32 0.38 -11.37
C LEU A 4 -19.24 0.07 -10.31
N PHE A 5 -19.67 -0.35 -9.13
CA PHE A 5 -18.77 -0.73 -8.01
C PHE A 5 -18.65 -2.24 -7.84
N ASP A 6 -19.17 -3.02 -8.80
CA ASP A 6 -19.05 -4.47 -8.76
C ASP A 6 -17.60 -4.90 -9.02
N VAL A 7 -17.04 -5.57 -8.03
CA VAL A 7 -15.66 -6.10 -8.05
C VAL A 7 -15.62 -7.62 -8.00
N LYS A 8 -16.77 -8.28 -8.06
CA LYS A 8 -16.89 -9.75 -8.02
C LYS A 8 -16.03 -10.41 -9.10
N GLY A 9 -15.22 -11.38 -8.70
CA GLY A 9 -14.30 -12.11 -9.58
C GLY A 9 -13.07 -11.32 -10.04
N LYS A 10 -12.89 -10.07 -9.58
CA LYS A 10 -11.68 -9.27 -9.85
C LYS A 10 -10.51 -9.78 -9.03
N VAL A 11 -9.32 -9.72 -9.62
CA VAL A 11 -8.06 -10.06 -8.93
C VAL A 11 -7.48 -8.77 -8.35
N ILE A 12 -7.40 -8.71 -7.02
CA ILE A 12 -6.78 -7.62 -6.28
C ILE A 12 -5.44 -8.05 -5.70
N VAL A 13 -4.42 -7.24 -5.95
CA VAL A 13 -3.06 -7.39 -5.39
C VAL A 13 -2.84 -6.29 -4.36
N ILE A 14 -2.46 -6.66 -3.14
CA ILE A 14 -2.26 -5.72 -2.03
C ILE A 14 -0.84 -5.87 -1.50
N THR A 15 0.02 -4.87 -1.73
CA THR A 15 1.34 -4.82 -1.08
C THR A 15 1.20 -4.35 0.36
N GLY A 16 2.00 -4.90 1.29
CA GLY A 16 1.79 -4.65 2.71
C GLY A 16 0.46 -5.20 3.23
N GLY A 17 -0.04 -6.25 2.56
CA GLY A 17 -1.37 -6.79 2.81
C GLY A 17 -1.55 -7.51 4.15
N ALA A 18 -0.45 -7.89 4.81
CA ALA A 18 -0.47 -8.46 6.16
C ALA A 18 -0.51 -7.40 7.28
N GLY A 19 -0.29 -6.11 6.94
CA GLY A 19 -0.41 -4.99 7.87
C GLY A 19 -1.87 -4.66 8.19
N ILE A 20 -2.11 -3.83 9.22
CA ILE A 20 -3.46 -3.53 9.74
C ILE A 20 -4.40 -3.01 8.64
N LEU A 21 -3.97 -1.99 7.87
CA LEU A 21 -4.79 -1.43 6.80
C LEU A 21 -4.92 -2.41 5.62
N GLY A 22 -3.81 -3.07 5.24
CA GLY A 22 -3.79 -4.06 4.16
C GLY A 22 -4.73 -5.22 4.44
N ARG A 23 -4.68 -5.78 5.66
CA ARG A 23 -5.57 -6.84 6.11
C ARG A 23 -7.04 -6.45 6.04
N GLY A 24 -7.40 -5.29 6.59
CA GLY A 24 -8.79 -4.82 6.55
C GLY A 24 -9.32 -4.64 5.11
N MET A 25 -8.47 -4.12 4.21
CA MET A 25 -8.82 -4.03 2.78
C MET A 25 -8.96 -5.42 2.14
N ALA A 26 -8.06 -6.36 2.45
CA ALA A 26 -8.09 -7.72 1.94
C ALA A 26 -9.36 -8.45 2.35
N GLU A 27 -9.72 -8.40 3.64
CA GLU A 27 -10.93 -9.01 4.20
C GLU A 27 -12.20 -8.43 3.54
N TYR A 28 -12.30 -7.09 3.48
CA TYR A 28 -13.45 -6.45 2.85
C TYR A 28 -13.59 -6.79 1.36
N MET A 29 -12.48 -6.78 0.61
CA MET A 29 -12.53 -7.10 -0.83
C MET A 29 -12.84 -8.58 -1.08
N ALA A 30 -12.40 -9.47 -0.19
CA ALA A 30 -12.80 -10.87 -0.21
C ALA A 30 -14.32 -11.04 -0.02
N GLU A 31 -14.91 -10.32 0.94
CA GLU A 31 -16.36 -10.30 1.16
C GLU A 31 -17.14 -9.77 -0.05
N GLN A 32 -16.54 -8.86 -0.84
CA GLN A 32 -17.10 -8.37 -2.10
C GLN A 32 -16.87 -9.33 -3.29
N GLY A 33 -16.29 -10.51 -3.03
CA GLY A 33 -16.09 -11.57 -4.02
C GLY A 33 -14.86 -11.39 -4.91
N CYS A 34 -13.88 -10.61 -4.50
CA CYS A 34 -12.57 -10.55 -5.17
C CYS A 34 -11.75 -11.83 -4.91
N LYS A 35 -10.88 -12.16 -5.85
CA LYS A 35 -9.72 -13.01 -5.63
C LYS A 35 -8.60 -12.15 -5.04
N VAL A 36 -8.02 -12.56 -3.92
CA VAL A 36 -7.12 -11.70 -3.12
C VAL A 36 -5.69 -12.21 -3.14
N VAL A 37 -4.76 -11.33 -3.49
CA VAL A 37 -3.32 -11.61 -3.43
C VAL A 37 -2.67 -10.70 -2.40
N ILE A 38 -2.01 -11.29 -1.42
CA ILE A 38 -1.26 -10.62 -0.37
C ILE A 38 0.23 -10.67 -0.70
N LEU A 39 0.82 -9.50 -0.89
CA LEU A 39 2.27 -9.33 -1.04
C LEU A 39 2.82 -8.69 0.23
N ASP A 40 3.59 -9.43 1.01
CA ASP A 40 4.16 -8.93 2.26
C ASP A 40 5.45 -9.70 2.61
N ARG A 41 6.26 -9.13 3.47
CA ARG A 41 7.43 -9.82 4.05
C ARG A 41 7.09 -10.59 5.33
N MET A 42 5.93 -10.30 5.92
CA MET A 42 5.49 -10.87 7.18
C MET A 42 4.74 -12.20 6.95
N ASP A 43 5.19 -13.26 7.61
CA ASP A 43 4.56 -14.59 7.54
C ASP A 43 3.11 -14.61 8.06
N THR A 44 2.67 -13.58 8.78
CA THR A 44 1.26 -13.38 9.15
C THR A 44 0.34 -13.28 7.93
N GLY A 45 0.88 -12.96 6.75
CA GLY A 45 0.16 -13.01 5.48
C GLY A 45 -0.29 -14.41 5.08
N VAL A 46 0.46 -15.44 5.47
CA VAL A 46 0.09 -16.87 5.24
C VAL A 46 -1.19 -17.17 6.02
N ALA A 47 -1.23 -16.84 7.32
CA ALA A 47 -2.40 -17.09 8.16
C ALA A 47 -3.64 -16.34 7.64
N LEU A 48 -3.47 -15.07 7.22
CA LEU A 48 -4.56 -14.29 6.61
C LEU A 48 -5.13 -14.99 5.37
N VAL A 49 -4.26 -15.47 4.49
CA VAL A 49 -4.71 -16.16 3.26
C VAL A 49 -5.47 -17.45 3.59
N GLU A 50 -5.04 -18.23 4.58
CA GLU A 50 -5.76 -19.42 5.01
C GLU A 50 -7.13 -19.08 5.63
N GLU A 51 -7.22 -18.00 6.40
CA GLU A 51 -8.51 -17.50 6.91
C GLU A 51 -9.47 -17.09 5.77
N LEU A 52 -8.96 -16.42 4.74
CA LEU A 52 -9.75 -16.03 3.56
C LEU A 52 -10.22 -17.25 2.76
N LYS A 53 -9.34 -18.24 2.56
CA LYS A 53 -9.69 -19.51 1.90
C LYS A 53 -10.75 -20.29 2.68
N ALA A 54 -10.64 -20.34 4.01
CA ALA A 54 -11.65 -21.00 4.86
C ALA A 54 -13.05 -20.37 4.73
N LYS A 55 -13.12 -19.08 4.35
CA LYS A 55 -14.36 -18.36 4.04
C LYS A 55 -14.80 -18.49 2.57
N GLY A 56 -14.10 -19.32 1.77
CA GLY A 56 -14.43 -19.56 0.35
C GLY A 56 -13.81 -18.57 -0.63
N THR A 57 -12.88 -17.72 -0.22
CA THR A 57 -12.20 -16.77 -1.11
C THR A 57 -11.00 -17.46 -1.80
N GLU A 58 -10.87 -17.28 -3.10
CA GLU A 58 -9.62 -17.60 -3.80
C GLU A 58 -8.54 -16.59 -3.37
N ALA A 59 -7.52 -17.06 -2.66
CA ALA A 59 -6.48 -16.17 -2.13
C ALA A 59 -5.07 -16.78 -2.26
N LEU A 60 -4.06 -15.90 -2.40
CA LEU A 60 -2.66 -16.26 -2.55
C LEU A 60 -1.79 -15.33 -1.69
N TYR A 61 -0.79 -15.88 -1.01
CA TYR A 61 0.28 -15.15 -0.37
C TYR A 61 1.59 -15.35 -1.12
N LEU A 62 2.33 -14.26 -1.33
CA LEU A 62 3.69 -14.30 -1.86
C LEU A 62 4.60 -13.45 -0.97
N ASN A 63 5.68 -14.05 -0.47
CA ASN A 63 6.69 -13.31 0.30
C ASN A 63 7.35 -12.29 -0.62
N THR A 64 7.27 -11.01 -0.28
CA THR A 64 7.61 -9.92 -1.20
C THR A 64 8.33 -8.79 -0.50
N ASP A 65 9.54 -8.49 -0.93
CA ASP A 65 10.13 -7.17 -0.71
C ASP A 65 9.76 -6.27 -1.90
N VAL A 66 8.98 -5.23 -1.64
CA VAL A 66 8.52 -4.27 -2.66
C VAL A 66 9.65 -3.44 -3.28
N LEU A 67 10.84 -3.48 -2.70
CA LEU A 67 12.04 -2.83 -3.23
C LEU A 67 12.84 -3.75 -4.18
N ASN A 68 12.48 -5.02 -4.26
CA ASN A 68 13.12 -5.98 -5.16
C ASN A 68 12.28 -6.17 -6.43
N LYS A 69 12.75 -5.58 -7.54
CA LYS A 69 12.02 -5.60 -8.81
C LYS A 69 11.89 -7.00 -9.39
N GLU A 70 12.92 -7.83 -9.27
CA GLU A 70 12.95 -9.20 -9.78
C GLU A 70 11.91 -10.07 -9.05
N VAL A 71 11.79 -9.90 -7.73
CA VAL A 71 10.74 -10.58 -6.93
C VAL A 71 9.35 -10.13 -7.36
N LEU A 72 9.15 -8.83 -7.61
CA LEU A 72 7.86 -8.33 -8.11
C LEU A 72 7.51 -8.88 -9.50
N GLU A 73 8.48 -8.99 -10.40
CA GLU A 73 8.30 -9.56 -11.74
C GLU A 73 7.95 -11.06 -11.67
N GLN A 74 8.61 -11.82 -10.79
CA GLN A 74 8.26 -13.23 -10.56
C GLN A 74 6.85 -13.34 -9.97
N ASN A 75 6.53 -12.55 -8.95
CA ASN A 75 5.19 -12.54 -8.35
C ASN A 75 4.10 -12.18 -9.38
N ALA A 76 4.39 -11.27 -10.30
CA ALA A 76 3.46 -10.93 -11.37
C ALA A 76 3.18 -12.13 -12.28
N ALA A 77 4.22 -12.90 -12.63
CA ALA A 77 4.07 -14.12 -13.41
C ALA A 77 3.26 -15.19 -12.66
N ASP A 78 3.55 -15.40 -11.38
CA ASP A 78 2.85 -16.36 -10.53
C ASP A 78 1.37 -16.03 -10.36
N ILE A 79 1.04 -14.74 -10.18
CA ILE A 79 -0.34 -14.26 -10.07
C ILE A 79 -1.10 -14.47 -11.39
N VAL A 80 -0.46 -14.15 -12.51
CA VAL A 80 -1.09 -14.37 -13.83
C VAL A 80 -1.27 -15.86 -14.11
N ALA A 81 -0.33 -16.71 -13.72
CA ALA A 81 -0.47 -18.17 -13.84
C ALA A 81 -1.63 -18.72 -12.98
N ALA A 82 -1.81 -18.18 -11.75
CA ALA A 82 -2.86 -18.64 -10.83
C ALA A 82 -4.26 -18.11 -11.19
N PHE A 83 -4.37 -16.83 -11.59
CA PHE A 83 -5.65 -16.13 -11.74
C PHE A 83 -5.92 -15.56 -13.14
N GLY A 84 -4.96 -15.66 -14.06
CA GLY A 84 -5.07 -15.21 -15.44
C GLY A 84 -4.96 -13.71 -15.65
N GLN A 85 -5.04 -12.88 -14.59
CA GLN A 85 -5.08 -11.43 -14.71
C GLN A 85 -4.74 -10.70 -13.40
N ILE A 86 -4.55 -9.39 -13.50
CA ILE A 86 -4.55 -8.44 -12.38
C ILE A 86 -5.48 -7.29 -12.74
N ASP A 87 -6.47 -7.01 -11.89
CA ASP A 87 -7.46 -5.95 -12.11
C ASP A 87 -7.22 -4.74 -11.22
N ILE A 88 -6.79 -4.97 -9.98
CA ILE A 88 -6.66 -3.95 -8.95
C ILE A 88 -5.30 -4.13 -8.27
N LEU A 89 -4.56 -3.03 -8.13
CA LEU A 89 -3.35 -2.95 -7.32
C LEU A 89 -3.57 -1.94 -6.20
N VAL A 90 -3.32 -2.35 -4.97
CA VAL A 90 -3.28 -1.47 -3.80
C VAL A 90 -1.86 -1.46 -3.25
N ASN A 91 -1.19 -0.32 -3.34
CA ASN A 91 0.13 -0.12 -2.78
C ASN A 91 0.00 0.39 -1.35
N ALA A 92 -0.05 -0.56 -0.38
CA ALA A 92 -0.17 -0.27 1.04
C ALA A 92 1.10 -0.58 1.84
N ALA A 93 2.13 -1.15 1.21
CA ALA A 93 3.44 -1.28 1.83
C ALA A 93 4.03 0.09 2.14
N GLY A 94 4.49 0.28 3.36
CA GLY A 94 5.03 1.55 3.80
C GLY A 94 5.10 1.66 5.31
N GLY A 95 5.64 2.74 5.79
CA GLY A 95 5.75 3.00 7.23
C GLY A 95 6.82 4.04 7.54
N ASN A 96 7.03 4.25 8.83
CA ASN A 96 8.06 5.13 9.37
C ASN A 96 9.04 4.31 10.22
N MET A 97 10.15 4.91 10.62
CA MET A 97 11.12 4.28 11.52
C MET A 97 11.68 5.29 12.54
N PRO A 98 12.16 4.81 13.69
CA PRO A 98 12.60 5.69 14.79
C PRO A 98 13.63 6.75 14.37
N GLY A 99 14.69 6.38 13.66
CA GLY A 99 15.75 7.31 13.24
C GLY A 99 15.32 8.37 12.21
N ALA A 100 14.15 8.20 11.58
CA ALA A 100 13.51 9.18 10.70
C ALA A 100 12.42 9.99 11.43
N THR A 101 12.31 9.84 12.75
CA THR A 101 11.35 10.55 13.60
C THR A 101 12.12 11.47 14.55
N ILE A 102 11.78 12.75 14.57
CA ILE A 102 12.36 13.73 15.48
C ILE A 102 11.75 13.53 16.86
N GLY A 103 12.56 13.27 17.88
CA GLY A 103 12.15 13.13 19.28
C GLY A 103 11.61 14.42 19.90
N PRO A 104 11.03 14.36 21.11
CA PRO A 104 10.51 15.57 21.78
C PRO A 104 11.57 16.64 22.01
N ASP A 105 12.78 16.21 22.36
CA ASP A 105 13.94 17.07 22.69
C ASP A 105 14.91 17.22 21.50
N GLN A 106 14.49 16.83 20.30
CA GLN A 106 15.27 16.89 19.08
C GLN A 106 14.69 17.91 18.11
N THR A 107 15.54 18.36 17.19
CA THR A 107 15.21 19.27 16.10
C THR A 107 15.45 18.60 14.74
N ILE A 108 15.17 19.32 13.66
CA ILE A 108 15.47 18.85 12.30
C ILE A 108 16.95 18.56 12.08
N PHE A 109 17.85 19.18 12.85
CA PHE A 109 19.30 18.99 12.73
C PHE A 109 19.81 17.68 13.34
N ASP A 110 18.97 17.00 14.12
CA ASP A 110 19.26 15.68 14.74
C ASP A 110 18.76 14.53 13.88
N LEU A 111 18.18 14.81 12.71
CA LEU A 111 17.61 13.81 11.83
C LEU A 111 18.69 12.90 11.22
N GLN A 112 18.51 11.59 11.34
CA GLN A 112 19.40 10.61 10.74
C GLN A 112 19.07 10.46 9.25
N ILE A 113 19.96 10.97 8.40
CA ILE A 113 19.71 11.01 6.94
C ILE A 113 19.56 9.62 6.30
N ASP A 114 20.28 8.62 6.82
CA ASP A 114 20.17 7.25 6.30
C ASP A 114 18.83 6.59 6.69
N ALA A 115 18.29 6.90 7.87
CA ALA A 115 16.95 6.48 8.25
C ALA A 115 15.88 7.20 7.38
N PHE A 116 16.09 8.49 7.11
CA PHE A 116 15.24 9.25 6.18
C PHE A 116 15.22 8.60 4.79
N ARG A 117 16.39 8.27 4.22
CA ARG A 117 16.50 7.61 2.91
C ARG A 117 15.72 6.29 2.90
N LYS A 118 15.91 5.44 3.90
CA LYS A 118 15.18 4.16 4.02
C LYS A 118 13.66 4.33 4.06
N VAL A 119 13.17 5.38 4.74
CA VAL A 119 11.73 5.71 4.77
C VAL A 119 11.25 6.15 3.39
N VAL A 120 12.04 6.98 2.68
CA VAL A 120 11.72 7.38 1.30
C VAL A 120 11.74 6.17 0.37
N ASP A 121 12.76 5.33 0.45
CA ASP A 121 12.86 4.12 -0.37
C ASP A 121 11.62 3.25 -0.19
N LEU A 122 11.30 2.89 1.05
CA LEU A 122 10.14 2.05 1.32
C LEU A 122 8.82 2.66 0.85
N ASN A 123 8.56 3.92 1.15
CA ASN A 123 7.26 4.53 0.86
C ASN A 123 7.11 4.95 -0.61
N LEU A 124 8.16 5.55 -1.21
CA LEU A 124 8.11 6.01 -2.59
C LEU A 124 8.43 4.89 -3.56
N PHE A 125 9.64 4.31 -3.50
CA PHE A 125 10.02 3.27 -4.47
C PHE A 125 9.26 1.97 -4.24
N GLY A 126 8.88 1.64 -2.98
CA GLY A 126 7.95 0.55 -2.68
C GLY A 126 6.53 0.76 -3.22
N THR A 127 6.20 1.96 -3.74
CA THR A 127 4.98 2.25 -4.51
C THR A 127 5.26 2.28 -6.01
N VAL A 128 6.36 2.91 -6.43
CA VAL A 128 6.72 3.08 -7.85
C VAL A 128 7.00 1.73 -8.52
N LEU A 129 7.81 0.87 -7.90
CA LEU A 129 8.18 -0.42 -8.49
C LEU A 129 6.98 -1.35 -8.73
N PRO A 130 6.07 -1.57 -7.76
CA PRO A 130 4.85 -2.34 -8.03
C PRO A 130 3.97 -1.71 -9.12
N CYS A 131 3.86 -0.37 -9.17
CA CYS A 131 3.13 0.30 -10.26
C CYS A 131 3.75 0.01 -11.64
N MET A 132 5.09 -0.04 -11.73
CA MET A 132 5.77 -0.35 -13.00
C MET A 132 5.55 -1.80 -13.42
N VAL A 133 5.62 -2.74 -12.49
CA VAL A 133 5.51 -4.17 -12.78
C VAL A 133 4.06 -4.57 -13.05
N PHE A 134 3.17 -4.35 -12.11
CA PHE A 134 1.77 -4.78 -12.23
C PHE A 134 0.96 -3.88 -13.17
N GLY A 135 1.32 -2.59 -13.27
CA GLY A 135 0.72 -1.65 -14.20
C GLY A 135 0.92 -2.06 -15.66
N LYS A 136 2.04 -2.68 -16.01
CA LYS A 136 2.30 -3.21 -17.35
C LYS A 136 1.26 -4.27 -17.76
N ILE A 137 0.87 -5.16 -16.85
CA ILE A 137 -0.18 -6.16 -17.10
C ILE A 137 -1.53 -5.48 -17.37
N MET A 138 -1.84 -4.39 -16.63
CA MET A 138 -3.05 -3.60 -16.87
C MET A 138 -3.02 -2.87 -18.21
N VAL A 139 -1.85 -2.43 -18.67
CA VAL A 139 -1.66 -1.82 -19.99
C VAL A 139 -1.97 -2.82 -21.10
N ASP A 140 -1.45 -4.04 -21.02
CA ASP A 140 -1.71 -5.09 -22.01
C ASP A 140 -3.21 -5.42 -22.10
N LYS A 141 -3.91 -5.41 -20.95
CA LYS A 141 -5.35 -5.61 -20.84
C LYS A 141 -6.18 -4.36 -21.18
N LYS A 142 -5.54 -3.17 -21.27
CA LYS A 142 -6.17 -1.85 -21.44
C LYS A 142 -7.21 -1.49 -20.37
N GLN A 143 -7.12 -2.07 -19.18
CA GLN A 143 -8.03 -1.84 -18.06
C GLN A 143 -7.37 -2.19 -16.74
N GLY A 144 -7.57 -1.34 -15.72
CA GLY A 144 -7.08 -1.60 -14.37
C GLY A 144 -7.42 -0.48 -13.39
N SER A 145 -7.16 -0.72 -12.12
CA SER A 145 -7.29 0.29 -11.07
C SER A 145 -6.11 0.20 -10.12
N ILE A 146 -5.38 1.28 -9.97
CA ILE A 146 -4.26 1.40 -9.03
C ILE A 146 -4.66 2.36 -7.92
N ILE A 147 -4.44 1.96 -6.67
CA ILE A 147 -4.68 2.78 -5.48
C ILE A 147 -3.37 2.84 -4.69
N ASN A 148 -2.81 4.03 -4.59
CA ASN A 148 -1.60 4.28 -3.81
C ASN A 148 -1.98 4.83 -2.44
N ILE A 149 -1.47 4.24 -1.36
CA ILE A 149 -1.73 4.75 -0.01
C ILE A 149 -0.77 5.91 0.27
N SER A 150 -1.31 7.11 0.17
CA SER A 150 -0.69 8.35 0.61
C SER A 150 -0.90 8.56 2.12
N SER A 151 -1.07 9.79 2.58
CA SER A 151 -1.32 10.12 3.98
C SER A 151 -1.83 11.55 4.09
N GLU A 152 -2.54 11.87 5.14
CA GLU A 152 -2.82 13.26 5.56
C GLU A 152 -1.52 14.07 5.71
N SER A 153 -0.40 13.43 6.11
CA SER A 153 0.92 14.07 6.20
C SER A 153 1.50 14.54 4.86
N ALA A 154 0.92 14.12 3.74
CA ALA A 154 1.28 14.63 2.41
C ALA A 154 0.66 16.00 2.13
N ILE A 155 -0.39 16.37 2.85
CA ILE A 155 -1.21 17.56 2.63
C ILE A 155 -0.96 18.58 3.74
N ARG A 156 -0.83 18.11 4.97
CA ARG A 156 -0.60 18.93 6.17
C ARG A 156 0.73 18.56 6.83
N PRO A 157 1.46 19.55 7.36
CA PRO A 157 2.69 19.27 8.08
C PRO A 157 2.38 18.58 9.41
N LEU A 158 2.62 17.27 9.47
CA LEU A 158 2.61 16.55 10.73
C LEU A 158 3.97 16.70 11.41
N THR A 159 3.97 17.07 12.68
CA THR A 159 5.19 17.21 13.47
C THR A 159 5.95 15.87 13.57
N ARG A 160 7.28 15.94 13.64
CA ARG A 160 8.20 14.84 13.93
C ARG A 160 8.45 13.82 12.82
N VAL A 161 7.56 13.65 11.85
CA VAL A 161 7.61 12.55 10.84
C VAL A 161 7.97 13.07 9.45
N VAL A 162 8.99 13.92 9.34
CA VAL A 162 9.33 14.63 8.11
C VAL A 162 9.66 13.69 6.94
N GLY A 163 10.40 12.60 7.15
CA GLY A 163 10.75 11.65 6.10
C GLY A 163 9.52 10.94 5.54
N TYR A 164 8.61 10.53 6.43
CA TYR A 164 7.36 9.93 6.04
C TYR A 164 6.45 10.92 5.28
N GLY A 165 6.24 12.11 5.82
CA GLY A 165 5.41 13.15 5.17
C GLY A 165 5.93 13.51 3.78
N SER A 166 7.24 13.73 3.65
CA SER A 166 7.88 14.03 2.36
C SER A 166 7.70 12.90 1.35
N SER A 167 7.89 11.64 1.77
CA SER A 167 7.69 10.48 0.88
C SER A 167 6.23 10.32 0.45
N LYS A 168 5.27 10.55 1.34
CA LYS A 168 3.83 10.48 1.01
C LYS A 168 3.36 11.64 0.10
N ALA A 169 3.96 12.82 0.22
CA ALA A 169 3.76 13.90 -0.74
C ALA A 169 4.29 13.51 -2.14
N ALA A 170 5.46 12.89 -2.20
CA ALA A 170 6.01 12.36 -3.45
C ALA A 170 5.10 11.27 -4.07
N VAL A 171 4.56 10.34 -3.28
CA VAL A 171 3.57 9.35 -3.73
C VAL A 171 2.32 10.02 -4.30
N THR A 172 1.83 11.08 -3.66
CA THR A 172 0.66 11.83 -4.15
C THR A 172 0.94 12.47 -5.51
N ASN A 173 2.12 13.08 -5.68
CA ASN A 173 2.53 13.68 -6.96
C ASN A 173 2.73 12.60 -8.05
N PHE A 174 3.45 11.51 -7.72
CA PHE A 174 3.63 10.36 -8.61
C PHE A 174 2.30 9.78 -9.10
N THR A 175 1.30 9.69 -8.21
CA THR A 175 -0.03 9.20 -8.56
C THR A 175 -0.70 10.05 -9.63
N LYS A 176 -0.60 11.38 -9.53
CA LYS A 176 -1.16 12.32 -10.52
C LYS A 176 -0.46 12.16 -11.87
N PHE A 177 0.88 12.07 -11.87
CA PHE A 177 1.65 11.82 -13.07
C PHE A 177 1.24 10.50 -13.72
N LEU A 178 1.23 9.42 -12.95
CA LEU A 178 0.92 8.08 -13.46
C LEU A 178 -0.52 7.99 -14.00
N ALA A 179 -1.49 8.65 -13.36
CA ALA A 179 -2.87 8.72 -13.84
C ALA A 179 -2.96 9.35 -15.23
N THR A 180 -2.27 10.47 -15.43
CA THR A 180 -2.21 11.15 -16.72
C THR A 180 -1.50 10.28 -17.77
N GLU A 181 -0.34 9.72 -17.44
CA GLU A 181 0.45 8.86 -18.32
C GLU A 181 -0.36 7.63 -18.79
N MET A 182 -1.02 6.94 -17.86
CA MET A 182 -1.82 5.75 -18.18
C MET A 182 -3.01 6.09 -19.06
N ALA A 183 -3.73 7.17 -18.77
CA ALA A 183 -4.91 7.57 -19.53
C ALA A 183 -4.56 8.03 -20.94
N THR A 184 -3.50 8.83 -21.09
CA THR A 184 -3.15 9.46 -22.39
C THR A 184 -2.40 8.52 -23.31
N LYS A 185 -1.52 7.66 -22.79
CA LYS A 185 -0.67 6.80 -23.63
C LYS A 185 -1.22 5.40 -23.83
N PHE A 186 -2.07 4.90 -22.94
CA PHE A 186 -2.50 3.51 -22.97
C PHE A 186 -4.03 3.35 -23.00
N SER A 187 -4.75 3.76 -21.92
CA SER A 187 -6.20 3.64 -21.87
C SER A 187 -6.80 4.45 -20.72
N GLU A 188 -7.88 5.21 -20.99
CA GLU A 188 -8.68 5.89 -19.97
C GLU A 188 -9.32 4.93 -18.96
N LYS A 189 -9.38 3.63 -19.28
CA LYS A 189 -9.91 2.59 -18.37
C LYS A 189 -8.87 2.11 -17.35
N ILE A 190 -7.62 2.62 -17.41
CA ILE A 190 -6.62 2.41 -16.37
C ILE A 190 -6.62 3.62 -15.47
N ARG A 191 -7.19 3.46 -14.29
CA ARG A 191 -7.35 4.55 -13.32
C ARG A 191 -6.29 4.44 -12.23
N VAL A 192 -5.72 5.57 -11.85
CA VAL A 192 -4.75 5.64 -10.75
C VAL A 192 -5.19 6.71 -9.77
N ASN A 193 -5.36 6.32 -8.51
CA ASN A 193 -5.81 7.21 -7.44
C ASN A 193 -4.91 7.09 -6.21
N ALA A 194 -4.90 8.12 -5.38
CA ALA A 194 -4.29 8.08 -4.06
C ALA A 194 -5.39 8.13 -2.99
N MET A 195 -5.22 7.30 -1.96
CA MET A 195 -5.97 7.41 -0.71
C MET A 195 -5.06 8.05 0.33
N ALA A 196 -5.53 9.08 1.00
CA ALA A 196 -4.80 9.79 2.05
C ALA A 196 -5.48 9.55 3.41
N PRO A 197 -5.21 8.43 4.08
CA PRO A 197 -5.77 8.15 5.39
C PRO A 197 -5.33 9.19 6.42
N GLY A 198 -6.22 9.51 7.35
CA GLY A 198 -5.88 10.17 8.60
C GLY A 198 -5.20 9.22 9.58
N PHE A 199 -5.35 9.50 10.88
CA PHE A 199 -4.78 8.64 11.91
C PHE A 199 -5.62 7.38 12.10
N PHE A 200 -4.94 6.23 12.00
CA PHE A 200 -5.47 4.95 12.46
C PHE A 200 -4.61 4.47 13.63
N LEU A 201 -5.25 4.01 14.68
CA LEU A 201 -4.53 3.40 15.78
C LEU A 201 -3.97 2.05 15.32
N THR A 202 -2.64 1.96 15.30
CA THR A 202 -1.90 0.76 14.92
C THR A 202 -0.87 0.45 15.99
N GLU A 203 -0.30 -0.75 15.98
CA GLU A 203 0.79 -1.09 16.91
C GLU A 203 1.99 -0.14 16.73
N GLN A 204 2.25 0.33 15.51
CA GLN A 204 3.33 1.25 15.22
C GLN A 204 3.19 2.61 15.93
N ASN A 205 1.98 3.09 16.13
CA ASN A 205 1.72 4.40 16.72
C ASN A 205 0.99 4.37 18.06
N ARG A 206 0.64 3.19 18.57
CA ARG A 206 -0.10 3.03 19.83
C ARG A 206 0.58 3.77 20.98
N ALA A 207 1.87 3.57 21.18
CA ALA A 207 2.63 4.23 22.24
C ALA A 207 2.70 5.77 22.12
N LEU A 208 2.46 6.31 20.92
CA LEU A 208 2.40 7.76 20.69
C LEU A 208 1.00 8.34 20.88
N MET A 209 -0.02 7.53 20.66
CA MET A 209 -1.41 7.95 20.57
C MET A 209 -2.22 7.61 21.82
N THR A 210 -1.77 6.61 22.61
CA THR A 210 -2.49 6.14 23.82
C THR A 210 -1.57 6.06 25.02
N ASN A 211 -2.10 6.43 26.19
CA ASN A 211 -1.51 6.18 27.48
C ASN A 211 -1.61 4.68 27.86
N PRO A 212 -0.85 4.20 28.88
CA PRO A 212 -0.96 2.81 29.35
C PRO A 212 -2.36 2.39 29.79
N ASP A 213 -3.19 3.32 30.22
CA ASP A 213 -4.60 3.10 30.61
C ASP A 213 -5.58 3.10 29.41
N GLY A 214 -5.07 3.25 28.18
CA GLY A 214 -5.87 3.29 26.96
C GLY A 214 -6.48 4.65 26.62
N THR A 215 -6.31 5.67 27.45
CA THR A 215 -6.77 7.03 27.13
C THR A 215 -5.90 7.68 26.10
N PRO A 216 -6.42 8.61 25.26
CA PRO A 216 -5.61 9.34 24.28
C PRO A 216 -4.51 10.17 24.97
N THR A 217 -3.32 10.20 24.37
CA THR A 217 -2.29 11.21 24.70
C THR A 217 -2.71 12.58 24.14
N PRO A 218 -2.03 13.68 24.50
CA PRO A 218 -2.26 15.00 23.85
C PRO A 218 -2.10 14.95 22.32
N ARG A 219 -1.42 13.94 21.78
CA ARG A 219 -1.26 13.70 20.35
C ARG A 219 -2.36 12.75 19.80
N GLY A 220 -2.93 11.90 20.62
CA GLY A 220 -4.05 11.00 20.31
C GLY A 220 -5.38 11.69 20.40
#